data_c9cb311b48878765b3543ccb254c5866
#
_entry.id   c9cb311b48878765b3543ccb254c5866
#
_cell.length_a   1.000
_cell.length_b   1.000
_cell.length_c   1.000
_cell.angle_alpha   90.00
_cell.angle_beta   90.00
_cell.angle_gamma   90.00
#
_symmetry.space_group_name_H-M   'P 1'
#
loop_
_entity.id
_entity.type
_entity.pdbx_description
1 polymer ?
#
loop_
_entity_poly.entity_id
_entity_poly.type
_entity_poly.pdbx_seq_one_letter_code
_entity_poly.pdbx_strand_id
1 'polypeptide(L)'
;MDEWFTNTQKVDITTLGRQYVVTDYGVMLGSSEVQTQKIQAVIDRAASEGGGVVVIPQGTFMTGALFFKPGTHLHIAEGGTLKGSDRIIDYPILLTRIEGETCKYFAALVNADGLDGFTISGQGTIDGNGLNYWQEFWIRRQWNPQCTNKDAQRPRLTYISHSKNVTIQDVHLINSPFWTNHVYKSDHVRYLDCYIYAPTENIFPPDPKRGAPSSDAIDVDACTDVLIDGCFMHVNDDAVVMKGGKGTWADKDETNGPCERVLIQNCRYGRVHGCLTLGSEAVHCRNIILRNCYTERTDRVLWLKMRPDTPQHYEYVLVEGITGHCDRFLFIHPWTQFFKLGDRKDMPLSRCNNITMLNNQVDAKTMFDVKTSDKYELMDFTLDGHPIDFSQFAKAIKNGTVKDY
;
A
#
# COMPACT_ATOMS: atom_id res chain seq x y z
N MET A 1 -11.10 11.55 -16.87
CA MET A 1 -9.67 11.29 -16.59
C MET A 1 -8.89 11.56 -17.85
N ASP A 2 -7.68 12.04 -17.70
CA ASP A 2 -6.82 12.45 -18.80
C ASP A 2 -6.28 11.25 -19.58
N GLU A 3 -5.73 11.47 -20.77
CA GLU A 3 -5.11 10.42 -21.59
C GLU A 3 -4.03 9.64 -20.86
N TRP A 4 -3.38 10.24 -19.87
CA TRP A 4 -2.38 9.59 -19.04
C TRP A 4 -2.91 8.31 -18.36
N PHE A 5 -4.16 8.29 -17.86
CA PHE A 5 -4.77 7.12 -17.22
C PHE A 5 -5.13 6.00 -18.21
N THR A 6 -5.15 6.27 -19.50
CA THR A 6 -5.37 5.26 -20.53
C THR A 6 -4.06 4.70 -21.08
N ASN A 7 -2.94 5.30 -20.72
CA ASN A 7 -1.62 4.84 -21.16
C ASN A 7 -1.10 3.72 -20.24
N THR A 8 -1.37 2.49 -20.64
CA THR A 8 -0.86 1.26 -20.02
C THR A 8 0.40 0.73 -20.71
N GLN A 9 1.02 1.52 -21.60
CA GLN A 9 2.24 1.12 -22.27
C GLN A 9 3.38 0.98 -21.25
N LYS A 10 4.01 -0.19 -21.28
CA LYS A 10 5.16 -0.51 -20.44
C LYS A 10 6.41 0.24 -20.90
N VAL A 11 7.25 0.57 -19.95
CA VAL A 11 8.54 1.19 -20.22
C VAL A 11 9.49 0.12 -20.76
N ASP A 12 10.08 0.38 -21.94
CA ASP A 12 11.14 -0.45 -22.48
C ASP A 12 12.48 -0.08 -21.80
N ILE A 13 13.06 -1.03 -21.08
CA ILE A 13 14.31 -0.81 -20.33
C ILE A 13 15.49 -0.44 -21.21
N THR A 14 15.45 -0.81 -22.50
CA THR A 14 16.51 -0.45 -23.47
C THR A 14 16.57 1.06 -23.73
N THR A 15 15.47 1.76 -23.47
CA THR A 15 15.39 3.23 -23.59
C THR A 15 15.90 3.97 -22.35
N LEU A 16 16.11 3.26 -21.22
CA LEU A 16 16.51 3.82 -19.94
C LEU A 16 18.03 3.93 -19.76
N GLY A 17 18.81 3.73 -20.82
CA GLY A 17 20.25 3.86 -20.81
C GLY A 17 21.01 2.54 -20.64
N ARG A 18 22.26 2.64 -20.19
CA ARG A 18 23.16 1.50 -20.02
C ARG A 18 22.64 0.53 -18.95
N GLN A 19 22.84 -0.76 -19.19
CA GLN A 19 22.55 -1.80 -18.20
C GLN A 19 23.82 -2.14 -17.38
N TYR A 20 23.63 -2.24 -16.07
CA TYR A 20 24.66 -2.59 -15.10
C TYR A 20 24.26 -3.90 -14.43
N VAL A 21 24.70 -5.03 -14.99
CA VAL A 21 24.42 -6.37 -14.43
C VAL A 21 25.26 -6.56 -13.18
N VAL A 22 24.63 -6.75 -12.02
CA VAL A 22 25.33 -6.71 -10.71
C VAL A 22 26.49 -7.72 -10.61
N THR A 23 26.38 -8.88 -11.27
CA THR A 23 27.45 -9.90 -11.29
C THR A 23 28.73 -9.43 -11.98
N ASP A 24 28.64 -8.51 -12.94
CA ASP A 24 29.80 -7.95 -13.64
C ASP A 24 30.62 -7.01 -12.72
N TYR A 25 30.05 -6.66 -11.58
CA TYR A 25 30.64 -5.77 -10.56
C TYR A 25 30.95 -6.48 -9.24
N GLY A 26 31.04 -7.82 -9.26
CA GLY A 26 31.48 -8.63 -8.13
C GLY A 26 30.38 -8.93 -7.08
N VAL A 27 29.11 -8.75 -7.44
CA VAL A 27 28.02 -9.30 -6.63
C VAL A 27 27.89 -10.79 -6.92
N MET A 28 27.93 -11.62 -5.88
CA MET A 28 27.99 -13.07 -6.03
C MET A 28 26.60 -13.69 -6.08
N LEU A 29 26.39 -14.54 -7.07
CA LEU A 29 25.19 -15.35 -7.22
C LEU A 29 25.10 -16.38 -6.09
N GLY A 30 23.91 -16.54 -5.50
CA GLY A 30 23.61 -17.58 -4.51
C GLY A 30 24.34 -17.45 -3.18
N SER A 31 24.99 -16.30 -2.93
CA SER A 31 25.62 -16.05 -1.64
C SER A 31 24.58 -15.95 -0.54
N SER A 32 24.84 -16.63 0.60
CA SER A 32 24.07 -16.44 1.83
C SER A 32 24.42 -15.14 2.57
N GLU A 33 25.46 -14.45 2.13
CA GLU A 33 25.88 -13.18 2.72
C GLU A 33 25.05 -12.02 2.17
N VAL A 34 24.75 -11.06 3.03
CA VAL A 34 24.08 -9.82 2.67
C VAL A 34 25.06 -8.93 1.90
N GLN A 35 24.76 -8.62 0.64
CA GLN A 35 25.66 -7.94 -0.29
C GLN A 35 25.25 -6.47 -0.54
N THR A 36 24.61 -5.82 0.43
CA THR A 36 24.05 -4.47 0.29
C THR A 36 25.06 -3.46 -0.26
N GLN A 37 26.27 -3.42 0.32
CA GLN A 37 27.30 -2.46 -0.10
C GLN A 37 27.74 -2.68 -1.55
N LYS A 38 27.84 -3.93 -1.99
CA LYS A 38 28.23 -4.25 -3.37
C LYS A 38 27.15 -3.84 -4.37
N ILE A 39 25.88 -4.17 -4.08
CA ILE A 39 24.76 -3.80 -4.95
C ILE A 39 24.58 -2.28 -4.94
N GLN A 40 24.69 -1.62 -3.78
CA GLN A 40 24.62 -0.16 -3.69
C GLN A 40 25.74 0.51 -4.50
N ALA A 41 26.95 -0.05 -4.50
CA ALA A 41 28.05 0.49 -5.30
C ALA A 41 27.77 0.42 -6.82
N VAL A 42 26.99 -0.57 -7.28
CA VAL A 42 26.53 -0.63 -8.69
C VAL A 42 25.53 0.49 -8.99
N ILE A 43 24.58 0.75 -8.08
CA ILE A 43 23.62 1.85 -8.19
C ILE A 43 24.37 3.19 -8.22
N ASP A 44 25.33 3.37 -7.31
CA ASP A 44 26.13 4.59 -7.19
C ASP A 44 26.98 4.84 -8.45
N ARG A 45 27.54 3.77 -9.01
CA ARG A 45 28.26 3.80 -10.27
C ARG A 45 27.36 4.20 -11.44
N ALA A 46 26.19 3.55 -11.57
CA ALA A 46 25.24 3.90 -12.62
C ALA A 46 24.87 5.39 -12.55
N ALA A 47 24.59 5.90 -11.35
CA ALA A 47 24.29 7.32 -11.15
C ALA A 47 25.45 8.23 -11.54
N SER A 48 26.69 7.88 -11.19
CA SER A 48 27.89 8.68 -11.50
C SER A 48 28.26 8.68 -13.00
N GLU A 49 27.86 7.64 -13.72
CA GLU A 49 28.07 7.49 -15.17
C GLU A 49 26.91 8.06 -16.01
N GLY A 50 25.97 8.79 -15.40
CA GLY A 50 24.88 9.47 -16.11
C GLY A 50 23.54 8.75 -16.06
N GLY A 51 23.40 7.71 -15.24
CA GLY A 51 22.19 6.92 -15.09
C GLY A 51 22.24 5.57 -15.80
N GLY A 52 21.14 4.82 -15.70
CA GLY A 52 20.97 3.52 -16.35
C GLY A 52 20.23 2.51 -15.49
N VAL A 53 20.20 1.28 -15.94
CA VAL A 53 19.41 0.20 -15.34
C VAL A 53 20.31 -0.75 -14.58
N VAL A 54 20.12 -0.86 -13.28
CA VAL A 54 20.76 -1.89 -12.45
C VAL A 54 19.98 -3.19 -12.61
N VAL A 55 20.64 -4.22 -13.11
CA VAL A 55 20.02 -5.50 -13.47
C VAL A 55 20.40 -6.57 -12.46
N ILE A 56 19.38 -7.16 -11.85
CA ILE A 56 19.50 -8.38 -11.06
C ILE A 56 19.25 -9.56 -12.01
N PRO A 57 20.29 -10.31 -12.39
CA PRO A 57 20.15 -11.42 -13.34
C PRO A 57 19.54 -12.64 -12.67
N GLN A 58 19.36 -13.73 -13.44
CA GLN A 58 18.87 -15.01 -12.91
C GLN A 58 19.65 -15.45 -11.67
N GLY A 59 18.94 -15.88 -10.63
CA GLY A 59 19.46 -16.33 -9.35
C GLY A 59 19.07 -15.44 -8.17
N THR A 60 19.55 -15.76 -6.98
CA THR A 60 19.18 -15.07 -5.74
C THR A 60 20.32 -14.18 -5.22
N PHE A 61 19.98 -12.93 -4.90
CA PHE A 61 20.92 -11.93 -4.39
C PHE A 61 20.37 -11.33 -3.10
N MET A 62 21.03 -11.59 -1.98
CA MET A 62 20.58 -11.12 -0.66
C MET A 62 21.12 -9.72 -0.37
N THR A 63 20.24 -8.84 0.10
CA THR A 63 20.57 -7.44 0.40
C THR A 63 19.77 -6.90 1.58
N GLY A 64 20.27 -5.86 2.23
CA GLY A 64 19.49 -4.93 3.04
C GLY A 64 18.98 -3.75 2.20
N ALA A 65 18.79 -2.60 2.83
CA ALA A 65 18.23 -1.42 2.17
C ALA A 65 19.09 -0.89 1.03
N LEU A 66 18.48 -0.68 -0.13
CA LEU A 66 19.07 -0.05 -1.32
C LEU A 66 18.44 1.32 -1.58
N PHE A 67 19.24 2.28 -2.00
CA PHE A 67 18.84 3.65 -2.28
C PHE A 67 19.15 4.01 -3.73
N PHE A 68 18.09 4.17 -4.53
CA PHE A 68 18.21 4.59 -5.93
C PHE A 68 18.43 6.10 -6.04
N LYS A 69 19.06 6.51 -7.12
CA LYS A 69 19.50 7.88 -7.37
C LYS A 69 18.90 8.41 -8.68
N PRO A 70 18.93 9.72 -8.93
CA PRO A 70 18.45 10.29 -10.18
C PRO A 70 19.01 9.58 -11.41
N GLY A 71 18.13 9.23 -12.35
CA GLY A 71 18.46 8.51 -13.57
C GLY A 71 18.79 7.02 -13.43
N THR A 72 18.69 6.44 -12.22
CA THR A 72 18.90 4.99 -12.04
C THR A 72 17.57 4.24 -11.94
N HIS A 73 17.53 3.03 -12.46
CA HIS A 73 16.35 2.16 -12.52
C HIS A 73 16.71 0.76 -12.06
N LEU A 74 15.70 -0.05 -11.69
CA LEU A 74 15.88 -1.43 -11.26
C LEU A 74 15.19 -2.39 -12.24
N HIS A 75 15.90 -3.39 -12.71
CA HIS A 75 15.35 -4.48 -13.49
C HIS A 75 15.67 -5.83 -12.87
N ILE A 76 14.64 -6.63 -12.60
CA ILE A 76 14.81 -8.00 -12.11
C ILE A 76 14.52 -8.93 -13.27
N ALA A 77 15.55 -9.56 -13.82
CA ALA A 77 15.40 -10.48 -14.94
C ALA A 77 14.56 -11.71 -14.55
N GLU A 78 13.98 -12.37 -15.53
CA GLU A 78 13.26 -13.63 -15.30
C GLU A 78 14.15 -14.65 -14.55
N GLY A 79 13.60 -15.28 -13.49
CA GLY A 79 14.36 -16.15 -12.61
C GLY A 79 15.32 -15.43 -11.65
N GLY A 80 15.43 -14.11 -11.72
CA GLY A 80 16.17 -13.29 -10.77
C GLY A 80 15.37 -13.02 -9.49
N THR A 81 16.04 -12.98 -8.36
CA THR A 81 15.44 -12.66 -7.07
C THR A 81 16.32 -11.71 -6.27
N LEU A 82 15.82 -10.52 -6.02
CA LEU A 82 16.38 -9.60 -5.03
C LEU A 82 15.75 -9.93 -3.68
N LYS A 83 16.50 -10.56 -2.78
CA LYS A 83 15.99 -11.06 -1.50
C LYS A 83 16.42 -10.17 -0.34
N GLY A 84 15.45 -9.72 0.46
CA GLY A 84 15.70 -8.92 1.66
C GLY A 84 16.40 -9.73 2.77
N SER A 85 17.26 -9.06 3.51
CA SER A 85 17.80 -9.61 4.77
C SER A 85 16.67 -9.75 5.79
N ASP A 86 16.71 -10.83 6.55
CA ASP A 86 15.81 -11.06 7.68
C ASP A 86 16.34 -10.48 9.01
N ARG A 87 17.41 -9.67 8.93
CA ARG A 87 18.01 -8.98 10.08
C ARG A 87 17.77 -7.48 9.99
N ILE A 88 17.08 -6.93 10.96
CA ILE A 88 16.71 -5.49 10.96
C ILE A 88 17.92 -4.55 10.96
N ILE A 89 19.07 -4.98 11.42
CA ILE A 89 20.30 -4.18 11.44
C ILE A 89 20.79 -3.82 10.03
N ASP A 90 20.37 -4.55 8.99
CA ASP A 90 20.71 -4.28 7.59
C ASP A 90 19.83 -3.18 6.97
N TYR A 91 18.93 -2.58 7.77
CA TYR A 91 18.05 -1.49 7.36
C TYR A 91 18.27 -0.27 8.27
N PRO A 92 18.90 0.80 7.75
CA PRO A 92 19.16 1.99 8.56
C PRO A 92 17.86 2.69 8.98
N ILE A 93 17.89 3.30 10.17
CA ILE A 93 16.81 4.16 10.65
C ILE A 93 17.00 5.56 10.04
N LEU A 94 15.93 6.07 9.43
CA LEU A 94 15.91 7.41 8.85
C LEU A 94 14.57 8.09 9.10
N LEU A 95 14.50 9.38 8.80
CA LEU A 95 13.22 10.10 8.84
C LEU A 95 12.39 9.62 7.66
N THR A 96 11.20 9.14 7.92
CA THR A 96 10.31 8.55 6.93
C THR A 96 8.86 8.75 7.30
N ARG A 97 7.96 8.13 6.59
CA ARG A 97 6.51 8.20 6.77
C ARG A 97 5.95 6.83 7.16
N ILE A 98 5.23 6.72 8.27
CA ILE A 98 4.54 5.49 8.71
C ILE A 98 3.20 5.89 9.33
N GLU A 99 2.12 5.20 8.93
CA GLU A 99 0.78 5.35 9.53
C GLU A 99 0.30 6.81 9.64
N GLY A 100 0.50 7.58 8.55
CA GLY A 100 0.06 8.96 8.50
C GLY A 100 0.89 9.95 9.33
N GLU A 101 2.06 9.55 9.80
CA GLU A 101 2.96 10.38 10.62
C GLU A 101 4.39 10.36 10.07
N THR A 102 5.06 11.51 10.10
CA THR A 102 6.50 11.60 9.86
C THR A 102 7.26 11.20 11.11
N CYS A 103 8.08 10.15 11.03
CA CYS A 103 8.79 9.61 12.17
C CYS A 103 10.13 8.96 11.78
N LYS A 104 10.96 8.64 12.77
CA LYS A 104 12.16 7.81 12.55
C LYS A 104 11.73 6.35 12.51
N TYR A 105 12.04 5.68 11.42
CA TYR A 105 11.76 4.26 11.23
C TYR A 105 12.74 3.63 10.25
N PHE A 106 12.68 2.33 10.09
CA PHE A 106 13.59 1.57 9.22
C PHE A 106 13.32 1.87 7.73
N ALA A 107 14.39 1.97 6.96
CA ALA A 107 14.32 2.06 5.51
C ALA A 107 13.59 0.85 4.91
N ALA A 108 13.04 1.00 3.72
CA ALA A 108 12.55 -0.12 2.92
C ALA A 108 13.69 -0.90 2.28
N LEU A 109 13.39 -2.07 1.70
CA LEU A 109 14.37 -2.81 0.92
C LEU A 109 14.79 -2.01 -0.32
N VAL A 110 13.83 -1.43 -1.05
CA VAL A 110 14.06 -0.54 -2.19
C VAL A 110 13.54 0.85 -1.85
N ASN A 111 14.42 1.86 -1.89
CA ASN A 111 14.07 3.25 -1.58
C ASN A 111 14.37 4.15 -2.78
N ALA A 112 13.43 5.05 -3.09
CA ALA A 112 13.57 6.11 -4.08
C ALA A 112 12.95 7.40 -3.52
N ASP A 113 13.73 8.47 -3.42
CA ASP A 113 13.27 9.76 -2.90
C ASP A 113 13.65 10.88 -3.85
N GLY A 114 12.69 11.72 -4.25
CA GLY A 114 12.90 12.86 -5.13
C GLY A 114 13.29 12.50 -6.56
N LEU A 115 12.90 11.32 -7.05
CA LEU A 115 13.27 10.86 -8.39
C LEU A 115 12.20 11.20 -9.43
N ASP A 116 12.65 11.51 -10.64
CA ASP A 116 11.78 11.67 -11.80
C ASP A 116 12.07 10.57 -12.83
N GLY A 117 11.05 9.81 -13.23
CA GLY A 117 11.15 8.71 -14.19
C GLY A 117 11.65 7.38 -13.61
N PHE A 118 11.68 7.17 -12.30
CA PHE A 118 12.13 5.91 -11.70
C PHE A 118 11.28 4.70 -12.13
N THR A 119 11.96 3.63 -12.53
CA THR A 119 11.30 2.41 -13.00
C THR A 119 11.81 1.17 -12.25
N ILE A 120 10.88 0.34 -11.78
CA ILE A 120 11.12 -1.05 -11.36
C ILE A 120 10.44 -1.95 -12.39
N SER A 121 11.17 -2.90 -12.96
CA SER A 121 10.65 -3.73 -14.06
C SER A 121 11.20 -5.15 -14.06
N GLY A 122 10.68 -5.98 -14.94
CA GLY A 122 11.13 -7.35 -15.19
C GLY A 122 10.21 -8.40 -14.59
N GLN A 123 10.40 -9.65 -15.03
CA GLN A 123 9.60 -10.80 -14.62
C GLN A 123 10.20 -11.58 -13.45
N GLY A 124 11.17 -11.00 -12.76
CA GLY A 124 11.77 -11.57 -11.57
C GLY A 124 11.06 -11.15 -10.29
N THR A 125 11.70 -11.40 -9.17
CA THR A 125 11.08 -11.29 -7.84
C THR A 125 11.85 -10.33 -6.92
N ILE A 126 11.14 -9.47 -6.22
CA ILE A 126 11.61 -8.79 -5.03
C ILE A 126 10.94 -9.49 -3.84
N ASP A 127 11.72 -10.23 -3.05
CA ASP A 127 11.27 -11.02 -1.91
C ASP A 127 11.69 -10.34 -0.61
N GLY A 128 10.74 -9.89 0.17
CA GLY A 128 11.00 -9.24 1.46
C GLY A 128 11.49 -10.17 2.56
N ASN A 129 11.43 -11.51 2.34
CA ASN A 129 11.88 -12.51 3.31
C ASN A 129 11.24 -12.35 4.71
N GLY A 130 9.92 -12.09 4.74
CA GLY A 130 9.20 -11.57 5.90
C GLY A 130 8.97 -12.53 7.06
N LEU A 131 9.21 -13.85 6.91
CA LEU A 131 8.77 -14.85 7.87
C LEU A 131 9.22 -14.59 9.31
N ASN A 132 10.51 -14.31 9.54
CA ASN A 132 11.06 -14.04 10.86
C ASN A 132 10.43 -12.79 11.50
N TYR A 133 10.22 -11.74 10.70
CA TYR A 133 9.58 -10.50 11.16
C TYR A 133 8.12 -10.71 11.56
N TRP A 134 7.37 -11.54 10.80
CA TRP A 134 5.96 -11.83 11.10
C TRP A 134 5.81 -12.67 12.37
N GLN A 135 6.67 -13.68 12.54
CA GLN A 135 6.67 -14.50 13.75
C GLN A 135 7.02 -13.66 14.98
N GLU A 136 8.03 -12.79 14.88
CA GLU A 136 8.37 -11.86 15.96
C GLU A 136 7.22 -10.92 16.33
N PHE A 137 6.52 -10.37 15.31
CA PHE A 137 5.35 -9.53 15.54
C PHE A 137 4.26 -10.27 16.33
N TRP A 138 3.93 -11.50 15.95
CA TRP A 138 2.90 -12.26 16.65
C TRP A 138 3.32 -12.69 18.05
N ILE A 139 4.59 -13.01 18.27
CA ILE A 139 5.15 -13.23 19.61
C ILE A 139 4.99 -11.98 20.47
N ARG A 140 5.39 -10.81 19.96
CA ARG A 140 5.24 -9.53 20.66
C ARG A 140 3.77 -9.25 21.02
N ARG A 141 2.84 -9.51 20.10
CA ARG A 141 1.39 -9.35 20.32
C ARG A 141 0.82 -10.31 21.36
N GLN A 142 1.38 -11.51 21.50
CA GLN A 142 1.00 -12.43 22.59
C GLN A 142 1.42 -11.90 23.95
N TRP A 143 2.62 -11.31 24.04
CA TRP A 143 3.12 -10.75 25.30
C TRP A 143 2.50 -9.40 25.63
N ASN A 144 2.28 -8.57 24.64
CA ASN A 144 1.67 -7.26 24.79
C ASN A 144 0.62 -7.03 23.71
N PRO A 145 -0.68 -7.25 24.00
CA PRO A 145 -1.76 -7.00 23.05
C PRO A 145 -1.87 -5.53 22.56
N GLN A 146 -1.25 -4.58 23.27
CA GLN A 146 -1.17 -3.17 22.91
C GLN A 146 0.01 -2.84 21.99
N CYS A 147 0.85 -3.81 21.65
CA CYS A 147 1.95 -3.63 20.72
C CYS A 147 1.46 -3.05 19.40
N THR A 148 1.98 -1.90 19.01
CA THR A 148 1.64 -1.23 17.75
C THR A 148 2.44 -1.81 16.59
N ASN A 149 2.10 -1.44 15.37
CA ASN A 149 2.89 -1.82 14.21
C ASN A 149 4.30 -1.22 14.22
N LYS A 150 4.45 -0.02 14.81
CA LYS A 150 5.76 0.66 14.94
C LYS A 150 6.66 0.04 16.01
N ASP A 151 6.11 -0.63 17.00
CA ASP A 151 6.89 -1.35 18.03
C ASP A 151 7.54 -2.62 17.45
N ALA A 152 6.98 -3.17 16.39
CA ALA A 152 7.54 -4.30 15.67
C ALA A 152 8.46 -3.80 14.56
N GLN A 153 9.75 -4.02 14.72
CA GLN A 153 10.77 -3.55 13.80
C GLN A 153 10.74 -4.32 12.48
N ARG A 154 10.08 -3.76 11.47
CA ARG A 154 9.83 -4.42 10.18
C ARG A 154 10.07 -3.45 9.02
N PRO A 155 10.95 -3.76 8.06
CA PRO A 155 11.10 -2.93 6.86
C PRO A 155 9.91 -3.11 5.90
N ARG A 156 9.58 -2.07 5.13
CA ARG A 156 8.70 -2.18 3.96
C ARG A 156 9.48 -2.79 2.78
N LEU A 157 8.77 -3.29 1.76
CA LEU A 157 9.43 -3.78 0.56
C LEU A 157 9.92 -2.63 -0.32
N THR A 158 9.02 -1.71 -0.71
CA THR A 158 9.39 -0.50 -1.44
C THR A 158 8.90 0.76 -0.73
N TYR A 159 9.69 1.82 -0.77
CA TYR A 159 9.29 3.15 -0.35
C TYR A 159 9.73 4.18 -1.39
N ILE A 160 8.74 4.81 -2.00
CA ILE A 160 8.96 5.82 -3.04
C ILE A 160 8.32 7.11 -2.56
N SER A 161 9.12 8.16 -2.43
CA SER A 161 8.66 9.44 -1.89
C SER A 161 9.09 10.61 -2.75
N HIS A 162 8.27 11.69 -2.75
CA HIS A 162 8.54 12.95 -3.44
C HIS A 162 8.99 12.77 -4.92
N SER A 163 8.48 11.73 -5.57
CA SER A 163 8.92 11.29 -6.89
C SER A 163 7.84 11.49 -7.94
N LYS A 164 8.25 11.53 -9.23
CA LYS A 164 7.34 11.73 -10.36
C LYS A 164 7.59 10.71 -11.46
N ASN A 165 6.57 10.46 -12.28
CA ASN A 165 6.68 9.58 -13.45
C ASN A 165 7.25 8.21 -13.10
N VAL A 166 6.80 7.63 -12.00
CA VAL A 166 7.27 6.33 -11.50
C VAL A 166 6.49 5.20 -12.16
N THR A 167 7.19 4.15 -12.58
CA THR A 167 6.56 2.95 -13.12
C THR A 167 7.10 1.69 -12.45
N ILE A 168 6.20 0.87 -11.91
CA ILE A 168 6.49 -0.47 -11.42
C ILE A 168 5.72 -1.45 -12.30
N GLN A 169 6.41 -2.37 -12.98
CA GLN A 169 5.78 -3.21 -13.98
C GLN A 169 6.32 -4.65 -14.01
N ASP A 170 5.41 -5.62 -14.24
CA ASP A 170 5.66 -7.06 -14.46
C ASP A 170 6.29 -7.81 -13.28
N VAL A 171 6.81 -7.11 -12.28
CA VAL A 171 7.61 -7.67 -11.20
C VAL A 171 6.75 -8.38 -10.15
N HIS A 172 7.30 -9.45 -9.57
CA HIS A 172 6.73 -10.12 -8.40
C HIS A 172 7.25 -9.44 -7.12
N LEU A 173 6.35 -8.93 -6.30
CA LEU A 173 6.61 -8.24 -5.04
C LEU A 173 6.02 -9.08 -3.91
N ILE A 174 6.88 -9.85 -3.23
CA ILE A 174 6.39 -10.89 -2.33
C ILE A 174 7.00 -10.81 -0.93
N ASN A 175 6.27 -11.37 0.02
CA ASN A 175 6.73 -11.60 1.39
C ASN A 175 7.27 -10.37 2.10
N SER A 176 6.67 -9.20 1.88
CA SER A 176 7.08 -7.99 2.60
C SER A 176 6.92 -8.16 4.10
N PRO A 177 7.92 -7.81 4.91
CA PRO A 177 7.81 -7.84 6.38
C PRO A 177 6.72 -6.92 6.92
N PHE A 178 6.42 -5.83 6.23
CA PHE A 178 5.43 -4.80 6.55
C PHE A 178 4.70 -4.41 5.25
N TRP A 179 4.23 -3.18 5.07
CA TRP A 179 3.61 -2.68 3.83
C TRP A 179 4.48 -3.02 2.62
N THR A 180 3.84 -3.54 1.56
CA THR A 180 4.61 -4.01 0.39
C THR A 180 5.10 -2.83 -0.43
N ASN A 181 4.18 -1.99 -0.91
CA ASN A 181 4.55 -0.80 -1.69
C ASN A 181 3.98 0.44 -1.01
N HIS A 182 4.84 1.32 -0.54
CA HIS A 182 4.43 2.59 0.02
C HIS A 182 4.91 3.72 -0.87
N VAL A 183 3.96 4.43 -1.48
CA VAL A 183 4.24 5.64 -2.27
C VAL A 183 3.71 6.87 -1.52
N TYR A 184 4.57 7.87 -1.33
CA TYR A 184 4.27 9.07 -0.53
C TYR A 184 4.61 10.35 -1.26
N LYS A 185 3.69 11.34 -1.26
CA LYS A 185 3.86 12.66 -1.89
C LYS A 185 4.48 12.58 -3.29
N SER A 186 3.98 11.65 -4.08
CA SER A 186 4.44 11.40 -5.45
C SER A 186 3.30 11.58 -6.43
N ASP A 187 3.64 11.87 -7.68
CA ASP A 187 2.65 12.04 -8.73
C ASP A 187 3.01 11.26 -10.01
N HIS A 188 2.00 10.91 -10.82
CA HIS A 188 2.15 10.12 -12.04
C HIS A 188 2.82 8.77 -11.77
N VAL A 189 2.23 7.99 -10.85
CA VAL A 189 2.73 6.68 -10.42
C VAL A 189 1.91 5.58 -11.08
N ARG A 190 2.56 4.60 -11.70
CA ARG A 190 1.89 3.45 -12.33
C ARG A 190 2.38 2.12 -11.78
N TYR A 191 1.43 1.24 -11.46
CA TYR A 191 1.65 -0.19 -11.20
C TYR A 191 0.98 -0.97 -12.32
N LEU A 192 1.76 -1.68 -13.15
CA LEU A 192 1.27 -2.38 -14.34
C LEU A 192 1.61 -3.86 -14.27
N ASP A 193 0.59 -4.73 -14.29
CA ASP A 193 0.73 -6.19 -14.30
C ASP A 193 1.64 -6.77 -13.20
N CYS A 194 1.68 -6.15 -12.03
CA CYS A 194 2.47 -6.64 -10.90
C CYS A 194 1.78 -7.82 -10.20
N TYR A 195 2.57 -8.79 -9.72
CA TYR A 195 2.12 -9.84 -8.84
C TYR A 195 2.52 -9.51 -7.41
N ILE A 196 1.55 -9.27 -6.51
CA ILE A 196 1.80 -8.87 -5.12
C ILE A 196 1.24 -9.93 -4.18
N TYR A 197 2.11 -10.50 -3.34
CA TYR A 197 1.74 -11.63 -2.51
C TYR A 197 2.35 -11.58 -1.10
N ALA A 198 1.51 -11.87 -0.11
CA ALA A 198 1.93 -12.22 1.24
C ALA A 198 0.99 -13.32 1.79
N PRO A 199 1.50 -14.29 2.57
CA PRO A 199 0.68 -15.38 3.08
C PRO A 199 -0.38 -14.87 4.07
N THR A 200 -1.59 -15.38 3.94
CA THR A 200 -2.74 -14.97 4.76
C THR A 200 -3.01 -15.89 5.95
N GLU A 201 -2.26 -16.99 6.07
CA GLU A 201 -2.34 -17.97 7.15
C GLU A 201 -1.06 -18.81 7.25
N ASN A 202 -0.97 -19.69 8.24
CA ASN A 202 0.06 -20.71 8.42
C ASN A 202 1.49 -20.20 8.62
N ILE A 203 1.69 -18.91 8.96
CA ILE A 203 3.04 -18.37 9.21
C ILE A 203 3.44 -18.43 10.70
N PHE A 204 2.51 -18.69 11.59
CA PHE A 204 2.74 -18.72 13.02
C PHE A 204 2.21 -20.03 13.64
N PRO A 205 3.05 -21.05 13.88
CA PRO A 205 2.61 -22.38 14.32
C PRO A 205 1.71 -22.41 15.56
N PRO A 206 1.89 -21.54 16.58
CA PRO A 206 0.96 -21.47 17.72
C PRO A 206 -0.47 -21.05 17.36
N ASP A 207 -0.67 -20.32 16.26
CA ASP A 207 -1.97 -19.98 15.71
C ASP A 207 -1.93 -20.01 14.18
N PRO A 208 -2.30 -21.14 13.55
CA PRO A 208 -2.23 -21.30 12.10
C PRO A 208 -3.10 -20.32 11.30
N LYS A 209 -4.08 -19.65 11.93
CA LYS A 209 -4.90 -18.64 11.27
C LYS A 209 -4.17 -17.31 11.06
N ARG A 210 -2.99 -17.14 11.66
CA ARG A 210 -2.19 -15.93 11.50
C ARG A 210 -1.49 -15.92 10.15
N GLY A 211 -1.67 -14.82 9.44
CA GLY A 211 -0.94 -14.48 8.22
C GLY A 211 0.09 -13.38 8.45
N ALA A 212 0.68 -12.89 7.37
CA ALA A 212 1.64 -11.80 7.36
C ALA A 212 0.99 -10.50 7.84
N PRO A 213 1.32 -9.97 9.03
CA PRO A 213 0.62 -8.82 9.60
C PRO A 213 0.96 -7.53 8.86
N SER A 214 -0.04 -6.68 8.60
CA SER A 214 0.10 -5.37 7.96
C SER A 214 0.88 -5.45 6.62
N SER A 215 0.49 -6.39 5.77
CA SER A 215 1.14 -6.65 4.48
C SER A 215 0.40 -5.99 3.32
N ASP A 216 -0.15 -4.80 3.54
CA ASP A 216 -0.87 -4.00 2.53
C ASP A 216 -0.13 -4.04 1.19
N ALA A 217 -0.86 -4.23 0.06
CA ALA A 217 -0.20 -4.40 -1.22
C ALA A 217 0.32 -3.07 -1.79
N ILE A 218 -0.52 -2.04 -1.81
CA ILE A 218 -0.14 -0.70 -2.29
C ILE A 218 -0.76 0.36 -1.38
N ASP A 219 0.10 1.07 -0.66
CA ASP A 219 -0.24 2.22 0.17
C ASP A 219 0.00 3.52 -0.61
N VAL A 220 -1.06 4.19 -0.98
CA VAL A 220 -1.04 5.49 -1.67
C VAL A 220 -1.21 6.58 -0.62
N ASP A 221 -0.12 7.28 -0.26
CA ASP A 221 -0.09 8.25 0.83
C ASP A 221 0.16 9.67 0.30
N ALA A 222 -0.86 10.50 0.32
CA ALA A 222 -0.80 11.89 -0.15
C ALA A 222 -0.29 12.03 -1.60
N CYS A 223 -0.74 11.16 -2.50
CA CYS A 223 -0.33 11.11 -3.90
C CYS A 223 -1.43 11.57 -4.85
N THR A 224 -1.02 12.01 -6.04
CA THR A 224 -1.93 12.36 -7.13
C THR A 224 -1.56 11.61 -8.41
N ASP A 225 -2.55 11.38 -9.29
CA ASP A 225 -2.34 10.71 -10.57
C ASP A 225 -1.69 9.33 -10.42
N VAL A 226 -2.45 8.38 -9.85
CA VAL A 226 -2.00 7.01 -9.64
C VAL A 226 -2.83 6.04 -10.49
N LEU A 227 -2.16 5.22 -11.29
CA LEU A 227 -2.76 4.16 -12.09
C LEU A 227 -2.30 2.80 -11.58
N ILE A 228 -3.24 1.92 -11.27
CA ILE A 228 -3.00 0.52 -10.92
C ILE A 228 -3.79 -0.34 -11.90
N ASP A 229 -3.11 -1.04 -12.79
CA ASP A 229 -3.74 -1.78 -13.89
C ASP A 229 -3.19 -3.19 -14.01
N GLY A 230 -4.09 -4.17 -14.16
CA GLY A 230 -3.73 -5.57 -14.42
C GLY A 230 -3.04 -6.31 -13.26
N CYS A 231 -2.96 -5.73 -12.08
CA CYS A 231 -2.24 -6.32 -10.96
C CYS A 231 -3.01 -7.47 -10.30
N PHE A 232 -2.27 -8.49 -9.85
CA PHE A 232 -2.78 -9.50 -8.92
C PHE A 232 -2.32 -9.17 -7.50
N MET A 233 -3.27 -9.18 -6.54
CA MET A 233 -3.01 -8.88 -5.13
C MET A 233 -3.60 -9.96 -4.23
N HIS A 234 -2.74 -10.59 -3.41
CA HIS A 234 -3.15 -11.55 -2.38
C HIS A 234 -2.29 -11.28 -1.14
N VAL A 235 -2.85 -10.61 -0.13
CA VAL A 235 -2.12 -10.16 1.06
C VAL A 235 -3.00 -10.28 2.31
N ASN A 236 -2.37 -10.29 3.47
CA ASN A 236 -3.08 -10.42 4.75
C ASN A 236 -3.40 -9.05 5.38
N ASP A 237 -3.66 -8.07 4.57
CA ASP A 237 -4.21 -6.77 4.92
C ASP A 237 -4.90 -6.15 3.67
N ASP A 238 -4.97 -4.83 3.56
CA ASP A 238 -5.63 -4.15 2.44
C ASP A 238 -4.86 -4.32 1.11
N ALA A 239 -5.58 -4.39 0.00
CA ALA A 239 -4.95 -4.42 -1.33
C ALA A 239 -4.47 -3.01 -1.73
N VAL A 240 -5.39 -2.11 -2.01
CA VAL A 240 -5.05 -0.72 -2.31
C VAL A 240 -5.66 0.18 -1.26
N VAL A 241 -4.81 0.95 -0.58
CA VAL A 241 -5.25 1.80 0.53
C VAL A 241 -4.80 3.24 0.35
N MET A 242 -5.76 4.17 0.48
CA MET A 242 -5.52 5.60 0.45
C MET A 242 -5.17 6.10 1.84
N LYS A 243 -4.04 6.76 1.95
CA LYS A 243 -3.57 7.38 3.20
C LYS A 243 -3.32 8.88 2.99
N GLY A 244 -2.91 9.62 3.98
CA GLY A 244 -2.68 11.06 3.83
C GLY A 244 -2.54 11.82 5.13
N GLY A 245 -2.68 11.15 6.28
CA GLY A 245 -2.49 11.78 7.59
C GLY A 245 -3.39 11.25 8.69
N LYS A 246 -2.97 11.45 9.93
CA LYS A 246 -3.68 11.00 11.13
C LYS A 246 -3.59 12.03 12.26
N GLY A 247 -4.62 12.04 13.10
CA GLY A 247 -4.67 12.86 14.32
C GLY A 247 -5.55 14.08 14.17
N THR A 248 -5.87 14.70 15.31
CA THR A 248 -6.84 15.80 15.39
C THR A 248 -6.43 17.06 14.63
N TRP A 249 -5.15 17.23 14.37
CA TRP A 249 -4.56 18.35 13.61
C TRP A 249 -4.06 17.94 12.23
N ALA A 250 -4.46 16.74 11.74
CA ALA A 250 -3.94 16.20 10.49
C ALA A 250 -4.24 17.07 9.26
N ASP A 251 -5.34 17.83 9.25
CA ASP A 251 -5.72 18.79 8.20
C ASP A 251 -4.87 20.07 8.19
N LYS A 252 -4.03 20.28 9.19
CA LYS A 252 -3.13 21.44 9.32
C LYS A 252 -1.67 21.08 9.20
N ASP A 253 -1.34 19.80 9.19
CA ASP A 253 0.04 19.31 9.08
C ASP A 253 0.46 19.27 7.60
N GLU A 254 1.46 20.07 7.23
CA GLU A 254 1.99 20.17 5.86
C GLU A 254 2.63 18.88 5.35
N THR A 255 2.98 17.95 6.25
CA THR A 255 3.48 16.63 5.84
C THR A 255 2.34 15.73 5.34
N ASN A 256 1.09 16.05 5.64
CA ASN A 256 -0.09 15.38 5.16
C ASN A 256 -0.55 15.93 3.80
N GLY A 257 -1.49 15.25 3.17
CA GLY A 257 -2.05 15.70 1.91
C GLY A 257 -3.18 14.80 1.38
N PRO A 258 -3.82 15.22 0.29
CA PRO A 258 -4.86 14.43 -0.33
C PRO A 258 -4.31 13.25 -1.14
N CYS A 259 -5.10 12.17 -1.23
CA CYS A 259 -5.02 11.21 -2.33
C CYS A 259 -6.04 11.61 -3.40
N GLU A 260 -5.59 11.85 -4.61
CA GLU A 260 -6.44 12.42 -5.63
C GLU A 260 -6.16 11.83 -7.02
N ARG A 261 -7.22 11.62 -7.81
CA ARG A 261 -7.15 11.05 -9.16
C ARG A 261 -6.40 9.71 -9.18
N VAL A 262 -7.04 8.69 -8.58
CA VAL A 262 -6.53 7.33 -8.54
C VAL A 262 -7.44 6.43 -9.37
N LEU A 263 -6.87 5.70 -10.31
CA LEU A 263 -7.57 4.67 -11.10
C LEU A 263 -6.99 3.30 -10.80
N ILE A 264 -7.86 2.39 -10.35
CA ILE A 264 -7.56 0.98 -10.12
C ILE A 264 -8.45 0.19 -11.07
N GLN A 265 -7.87 -0.56 -12.00
CA GLN A 265 -8.65 -1.28 -12.98
C GLN A 265 -8.03 -2.62 -13.39
N ASN A 266 -8.88 -3.52 -13.93
CA ASN A 266 -8.47 -4.80 -14.50
C ASN A 266 -7.67 -5.68 -13.52
N CYS A 267 -7.78 -5.41 -12.21
CA CYS A 267 -7.06 -6.11 -11.17
C CYS A 267 -7.79 -7.37 -10.74
N ARG A 268 -7.02 -8.34 -10.25
CA ARG A 268 -7.55 -9.56 -9.64
C ARG A 268 -7.10 -9.64 -8.17
N TYR A 269 -8.08 -9.85 -7.31
CA TYR A 269 -7.85 -9.97 -5.87
C TYR A 269 -8.06 -11.43 -5.45
N GLY A 270 -7.04 -12.02 -4.82
CA GLY A 270 -7.17 -13.25 -4.07
C GLY A 270 -7.83 -12.98 -2.71
N ARG A 271 -7.17 -13.34 -1.60
CA ARG A 271 -7.63 -12.93 -0.27
C ARG A 271 -6.99 -11.59 0.10
N VAL A 272 -7.80 -10.60 0.44
CA VAL A 272 -7.40 -9.29 0.97
C VAL A 272 -8.44 -8.79 1.97
N HIS A 273 -8.07 -7.88 2.88
CA HIS A 273 -9.04 -7.29 3.81
C HIS A 273 -9.95 -6.27 3.13
N GLY A 274 -9.45 -5.47 2.20
CA GLY A 274 -10.20 -4.54 1.37
C GLY A 274 -9.60 -4.43 -0.02
N CYS A 275 -10.41 -4.48 -1.09
CA CYS A 275 -9.91 -4.24 -2.44
C CYS A 275 -9.51 -2.77 -2.61
N LEU A 276 -10.40 -1.88 -2.20
CA LEU A 276 -10.16 -0.44 -2.07
C LEU A 276 -10.50 -0.02 -0.64
N THR A 277 -9.52 0.51 0.07
CA THR A 277 -9.67 1.04 1.42
C THR A 277 -9.32 2.52 1.46
N LEU A 278 -10.18 3.34 2.06
CA LEU A 278 -9.91 4.75 2.34
C LEU A 278 -9.63 4.89 3.84
N GLY A 279 -8.41 5.28 4.15
CA GLY A 279 -7.95 5.38 5.54
C GLY A 279 -7.33 4.06 6.08
N SER A 280 -7.22 3.92 7.41
CA SER A 280 -7.71 4.87 8.43
C SER A 280 -6.93 6.20 8.48
N GLU A 281 -5.67 6.23 8.13
CA GLU A 281 -4.79 7.41 8.18
C GLU A 281 -4.92 8.24 6.91
N ALA A 282 -6.10 8.79 6.63
CA ALA A 282 -6.35 9.64 5.47
C ALA A 282 -7.15 10.88 5.87
N VAL A 283 -6.76 12.04 5.36
CA VAL A 283 -7.45 13.31 5.59
C VAL A 283 -8.43 13.59 4.44
N HIS A 284 -7.96 13.51 3.21
CA HIS A 284 -8.78 13.80 2.04
C HIS A 284 -8.49 12.81 0.91
N CYS A 285 -9.53 12.12 0.45
CA CYS A 285 -9.48 11.20 -0.68
C CYS A 285 -10.57 11.58 -1.67
N ARG A 286 -10.21 11.84 -2.94
CA ARG A 286 -11.19 12.23 -3.96
C ARG A 286 -10.84 11.78 -5.38
N ASN A 287 -11.87 11.65 -6.21
CA ASN A 287 -11.73 11.24 -7.61
C ASN A 287 -11.03 9.87 -7.74
N ILE A 288 -11.56 8.87 -7.04
CA ILE A 288 -11.00 7.51 -6.99
C ILE A 288 -11.94 6.55 -7.72
N ILE A 289 -11.39 5.76 -8.61
CA ILE A 289 -12.15 4.77 -9.38
C ILE A 289 -11.54 3.39 -9.17
N LEU A 290 -12.38 2.45 -8.77
CA LEU A 290 -12.13 1.01 -8.81
C LEU A 290 -13.06 0.41 -9.85
N ARG A 291 -12.53 -0.16 -10.94
CA ARG A 291 -13.38 -0.69 -12.01
C ARG A 291 -12.86 -1.96 -12.67
N ASN A 292 -13.79 -2.75 -13.22
CA ASN A 292 -13.49 -3.94 -14.02
C ASN A 292 -12.52 -4.91 -13.31
N CYS A 293 -12.74 -5.14 -12.02
CA CYS A 293 -11.89 -6.01 -11.21
C CYS A 293 -12.63 -7.31 -10.83
N TYR A 294 -11.83 -8.33 -10.53
CA TYR A 294 -12.35 -9.62 -10.10
C TYR A 294 -11.87 -9.97 -8.68
N THR A 295 -12.79 -10.41 -7.83
CA THR A 295 -12.48 -10.85 -6.46
C THR A 295 -12.71 -12.36 -6.33
N GLU A 296 -11.68 -13.09 -5.88
CA GLU A 296 -11.83 -14.53 -5.61
C GLU A 296 -12.51 -14.78 -4.27
N ARG A 297 -11.98 -14.17 -3.21
CA ARG A 297 -12.45 -14.29 -1.83
C ARG A 297 -11.89 -13.15 -0.98
N THR A 298 -12.49 -11.98 -1.09
CA THR A 298 -12.06 -10.81 -0.32
C THR A 298 -12.95 -10.60 0.90
N ASP A 299 -12.44 -9.99 1.95
CA ASP A 299 -13.27 -9.64 3.09
C ASP A 299 -14.21 -8.48 2.72
N ARG A 300 -13.68 -7.44 2.01
CA ARG A 300 -14.45 -6.25 1.61
C ARG A 300 -14.07 -5.78 0.22
N VAL A 301 -15.03 -5.26 -0.55
CA VAL A 301 -14.73 -4.57 -1.82
C VAL A 301 -14.36 -3.12 -1.56
N LEU A 302 -15.26 -2.36 -0.91
CA LEU A 302 -15.02 -0.97 -0.52
C LEU A 302 -15.06 -0.83 1.00
N TRP A 303 -13.96 -0.36 1.56
CA TRP A 303 -13.83 -0.12 3.00
C TRP A 303 -13.54 1.36 3.30
N LEU A 304 -14.45 2.01 4.01
CA LEU A 304 -14.30 3.39 4.45
C LEU A 304 -14.03 3.40 5.96
N LYS A 305 -12.75 3.61 6.34
CA LYS A 305 -12.31 3.61 7.74
C LYS A 305 -12.45 5.01 8.32
N MET A 306 -13.56 5.27 9.01
CA MET A 306 -13.86 6.57 9.58
C MET A 306 -13.29 6.69 11.00
N ARG A 307 -12.28 7.55 11.19
CA ARG A 307 -11.63 7.77 12.50
C ARG A 307 -12.27 8.91 13.27
N PRO A 308 -12.58 8.73 14.56
CA PRO A 308 -13.12 9.81 15.40
C PRO A 308 -12.07 10.86 15.81
N ASP A 309 -10.78 10.57 15.65
CA ASP A 309 -9.66 11.44 16.02
C ASP A 309 -8.98 12.15 14.85
N THR A 310 -9.55 12.05 13.65
CA THR A 310 -8.95 12.61 12.43
C THR A 310 -10.04 13.26 11.59
N PRO A 311 -9.89 14.53 11.18
CA PRO A 311 -10.82 15.14 10.24
C PRO A 311 -10.65 14.50 8.86
N GLN A 312 -11.66 13.80 8.39
CA GLN A 312 -11.61 13.03 7.15
C GLN A 312 -12.66 13.50 6.16
N HIS A 313 -12.28 13.57 4.88
CA HIS A 313 -13.20 13.84 3.80
C HIS A 313 -12.94 12.88 2.63
N TYR A 314 -13.90 11.97 2.37
CA TYR A 314 -13.86 11.02 1.26
C TYR A 314 -14.96 11.36 0.28
N GLU A 315 -14.62 11.62 -0.97
CA GLU A 315 -15.60 12.08 -1.96
C GLU A 315 -15.30 11.66 -3.40
N TYR A 316 -16.34 11.56 -4.20
CA TYR A 316 -16.24 11.20 -5.62
C TYR A 316 -15.51 9.87 -5.84
N VAL A 317 -16.03 8.80 -5.23
CA VAL A 317 -15.53 7.44 -5.39
C VAL A 317 -16.49 6.65 -6.27
N LEU A 318 -15.98 6.04 -7.31
CA LEU A 318 -16.73 5.14 -8.19
C LEU A 318 -16.20 3.71 -8.04
N VAL A 319 -17.12 2.77 -7.78
CA VAL A 319 -16.85 1.33 -7.80
C VAL A 319 -17.74 0.69 -8.87
N GLU A 320 -17.13 0.25 -9.97
CA GLU A 320 -17.88 -0.16 -11.16
C GLU A 320 -17.40 -1.48 -11.73
N GLY A 321 -18.34 -2.34 -12.13
CA GLY A 321 -18.03 -3.56 -12.88
C GLY A 321 -17.19 -4.58 -12.11
N ILE A 322 -17.36 -4.64 -10.79
CA ILE A 322 -16.69 -5.64 -9.96
C ILE A 322 -17.45 -6.96 -10.03
N THR A 323 -16.71 -8.07 -10.16
CA THR A 323 -17.27 -9.43 -10.24
C THR A 323 -16.59 -10.37 -9.26
N GLY A 324 -17.22 -11.51 -8.96
CA GLY A 324 -16.66 -12.55 -8.08
C GLY A 324 -17.34 -12.63 -6.72
N HIS A 325 -16.56 -12.84 -5.65
CA HIS A 325 -17.10 -13.14 -4.31
C HIS A 325 -16.45 -12.27 -3.23
N CYS A 326 -17.25 -11.84 -2.23
CA CYS A 326 -16.73 -11.14 -1.05
C CYS A 326 -17.58 -11.43 0.18
N ASP A 327 -17.03 -11.17 1.38
CA ASP A 327 -17.83 -11.21 2.59
C ASP A 327 -18.75 -9.98 2.70
N ARG A 328 -18.22 -8.77 2.41
CA ARG A 328 -18.95 -7.50 2.45
C ARG A 328 -18.62 -6.67 1.22
N PHE A 329 -19.64 -6.08 0.59
CA PHE A 329 -19.39 -5.19 -0.52
C PHE A 329 -18.96 -3.79 -0.04
N LEU A 330 -19.83 -3.11 0.71
CA LEU A 330 -19.52 -1.83 1.37
C LEU A 330 -19.43 -2.03 2.88
N PHE A 331 -18.32 -1.59 3.46
CA PHE A 331 -18.10 -1.62 4.89
C PHE A 331 -17.72 -0.23 5.44
N ILE A 332 -18.53 0.28 6.38
CA ILE A 332 -18.30 1.55 7.06
C ILE A 332 -18.56 1.39 8.55
N HIS A 333 -17.50 1.37 9.33
CA HIS A 333 -17.60 1.40 10.80
C HIS A 333 -16.63 2.44 11.34
N PRO A 334 -16.89 3.03 12.53
CA PRO A 334 -15.90 3.84 13.21
C PRO A 334 -14.62 3.04 13.44
N TRP A 335 -13.49 3.61 13.08
CA TRP A 335 -12.18 2.99 13.25
C TRP A 335 -11.50 3.55 14.49
N THR A 336 -11.28 2.70 15.49
CA THR A 336 -10.80 3.12 16.81
C THR A 336 -9.48 2.50 17.22
N GLN A 337 -8.83 1.75 16.33
CA GLN A 337 -7.53 1.17 16.64
C GLN A 337 -6.46 2.26 16.78
N PHE A 338 -5.78 2.29 17.92
CA PHE A 338 -4.69 3.23 18.22
C PHE A 338 -5.06 4.70 17.96
N PHE A 339 -6.31 5.10 18.28
CA PHE A 339 -6.69 6.48 18.16
C PHE A 339 -6.46 7.26 19.46
N LYS A 340 -6.28 8.56 19.30
CA LYS A 340 -6.11 9.49 20.41
C LYS A 340 -6.96 10.72 20.14
N LEU A 341 -8.03 10.87 20.89
CA LEU A 341 -8.78 12.12 20.91
C LEU A 341 -7.92 13.20 21.54
N GLY A 342 -7.63 14.24 20.76
CA GLY A 342 -6.96 15.44 21.23
C GLY A 342 -7.95 16.43 21.89
N ASP A 343 -7.44 17.58 22.24
CA ASP A 343 -8.18 18.68 22.85
C ASP A 343 -8.71 19.72 21.83
N ARG A 344 -8.54 19.47 20.53
CA ARG A 344 -9.01 20.34 19.47
C ARG A 344 -10.53 20.46 19.48
N LYS A 345 -11.05 21.66 19.78
CA LYS A 345 -12.49 21.93 19.90
C LYS A 345 -13.17 22.21 18.55
N ASP A 346 -12.42 22.73 17.58
CA ASP A 346 -12.88 23.12 16.25
C ASP A 346 -12.57 22.08 15.18
N MET A 347 -12.37 20.81 15.56
CA MET A 347 -12.12 19.75 14.58
C MET A 347 -13.33 19.59 13.65
N PRO A 348 -13.13 19.66 12.32
CA PRO A 348 -14.22 19.46 11.37
C PRO A 348 -14.87 18.08 11.51
N LEU A 349 -16.17 18.00 11.31
CA LEU A 349 -16.88 16.74 11.22
C LEU A 349 -16.40 15.99 9.97
N SER A 350 -16.08 14.73 10.14
CA SER A 350 -15.68 13.87 9.02
C SER A 350 -16.86 13.65 8.07
N ARG A 351 -16.57 13.52 6.76
CA ARG A 351 -17.59 13.39 5.73
C ARG A 351 -17.21 12.31 4.71
N CYS A 352 -18.22 11.62 4.25
CA CYS A 352 -18.11 10.74 3.11
C CYS A 352 -19.30 10.98 2.18
N ASN A 353 -19.04 11.45 0.95
CA ASN A 353 -20.09 11.86 0.04
C ASN A 353 -19.77 11.55 -1.43
N ASN A 354 -20.81 11.50 -2.27
CA ASN A 354 -20.68 11.19 -3.70
C ASN A 354 -19.98 9.85 -3.96
N ILE A 355 -20.48 8.80 -3.34
CA ILE A 355 -19.96 7.42 -3.52
C ILE A 355 -20.92 6.66 -4.43
N THR A 356 -20.44 6.26 -5.58
CA THR A 356 -21.23 5.58 -6.60
C THR A 356 -20.78 4.13 -6.77
N MET A 357 -21.71 3.20 -6.68
CA MET A 357 -21.51 1.79 -6.97
C MET A 357 -22.39 1.41 -8.16
N LEU A 358 -21.78 0.93 -9.26
CA LEU A 358 -22.47 0.78 -10.53
C LEU A 358 -22.13 -0.54 -11.22
N ASN A 359 -23.13 -1.25 -11.73
CA ASN A 359 -22.94 -2.47 -12.52
C ASN A 359 -22.06 -3.54 -11.87
N ASN A 360 -22.14 -3.70 -10.54
CA ASN A 360 -21.35 -4.69 -9.83
C ASN A 360 -22.11 -6.03 -9.74
N GLN A 361 -21.47 -7.13 -10.10
CA GLN A 361 -22.02 -8.48 -10.06
C GLN A 361 -21.21 -9.35 -9.11
N VAL A 362 -21.25 -9.01 -7.82
CA VAL A 362 -20.49 -9.67 -6.76
C VAL A 362 -21.43 -10.47 -5.90
N ASP A 363 -21.11 -11.76 -5.69
CA ASP A 363 -21.76 -12.58 -4.67
C ASP A 363 -21.22 -12.17 -3.29
N ALA A 364 -21.93 -11.25 -2.64
CA ALA A 364 -21.58 -10.71 -1.34
C ALA A 364 -22.43 -11.35 -0.25
N LYS A 365 -21.80 -11.89 0.82
CA LYS A 365 -22.56 -12.35 1.99
C LYS A 365 -23.37 -11.24 2.62
N THR A 366 -22.85 -10.02 2.60
CA THR A 366 -23.50 -8.80 3.09
C THR A 366 -23.20 -7.66 2.12
N MET A 367 -24.23 -7.09 1.48
CA MET A 367 -24.04 -5.98 0.55
C MET A 367 -23.60 -4.70 1.26
N PHE A 368 -24.24 -4.38 2.39
CA PHE A 368 -23.93 -3.20 3.17
C PHE A 368 -23.78 -3.55 4.65
N ASP A 369 -22.55 -3.45 5.17
CA ASP A 369 -22.28 -3.52 6.61
C ASP A 369 -21.84 -2.12 7.08
N VAL A 370 -22.85 -1.30 7.39
CA VAL A 370 -22.70 0.12 7.67
C VAL A 370 -23.21 0.44 9.07
N LYS A 371 -22.42 1.21 9.81
CA LYS A 371 -22.85 1.86 11.05
C LYS A 371 -22.78 3.38 10.86
N THR A 372 -23.84 4.06 11.23
CA THR A 372 -23.86 5.52 11.29
C THR A 372 -23.29 6.00 12.62
N SER A 373 -22.82 7.25 12.67
CA SER A 373 -22.19 7.83 13.87
C SER A 373 -22.46 9.33 13.95
N ASP A 374 -22.34 9.93 15.13
CA ASP A 374 -22.32 11.38 15.32
C ASP A 374 -20.94 12.00 15.01
N LYS A 375 -19.97 11.18 14.60
CA LYS A 375 -18.60 11.61 14.28
C LYS A 375 -18.34 11.76 12.80
N TYR A 376 -19.25 11.32 11.95
CA TYR A 376 -19.15 11.48 10.51
C TYR A 376 -20.53 11.51 9.83
N GLU A 377 -20.57 12.16 8.69
CA GLU A 377 -21.73 12.25 7.81
C GLU A 377 -21.53 11.36 6.58
N LEU A 378 -22.57 10.61 6.21
CA LEU A 378 -22.65 9.80 4.99
C LEU A 378 -23.74 10.42 4.09
N MET A 379 -23.34 10.90 2.91
CA MET A 379 -24.25 11.61 1.99
C MET A 379 -24.05 11.16 0.54
N ASP A 380 -25.12 11.15 -0.22
CA ASP A 380 -25.07 10.95 -1.68
C ASP A 380 -24.38 9.61 -2.09
N PHE A 381 -24.73 8.53 -1.41
CA PHE A 381 -24.35 7.20 -1.83
C PHE A 381 -25.40 6.62 -2.76
N THR A 382 -24.97 6.05 -3.87
CA THR A 382 -25.87 5.42 -4.84
C THR A 382 -25.41 4.01 -5.22
N LEU A 383 -26.39 3.11 -5.41
CA LEU A 383 -26.22 1.81 -6.01
C LEU A 383 -27.09 1.73 -7.28
N ASP A 384 -26.48 1.52 -8.43
CA ASP A 384 -27.16 1.47 -9.75
C ASP A 384 -28.15 2.63 -9.97
N GLY A 385 -27.71 3.83 -9.57
CA GLY A 385 -28.50 5.06 -9.69
C GLY A 385 -29.55 5.28 -8.60
N HIS A 386 -29.74 4.34 -7.67
CA HIS A 386 -30.67 4.45 -6.56
C HIS A 386 -29.97 4.96 -5.29
N PRO A 387 -30.47 6.02 -4.63
CA PRO A 387 -29.91 6.50 -3.37
C PRO A 387 -29.99 5.45 -2.26
N ILE A 388 -28.96 5.39 -1.41
CA ILE A 388 -28.94 4.55 -0.22
C ILE A 388 -29.43 5.38 0.97
N ASP A 389 -30.51 4.92 1.61
CA ASP A 389 -31.05 5.51 2.84
C ASP A 389 -30.31 4.96 4.07
N PHE A 390 -29.43 5.75 4.65
CA PHE A 390 -28.69 5.36 5.86
C PHE A 390 -29.49 5.45 7.16
N SER A 391 -30.72 6.00 7.16
CA SER A 391 -31.58 6.06 8.34
C SER A 391 -31.97 4.67 8.88
N GLN A 392 -31.89 3.65 8.02
CA GLN A 392 -32.22 2.25 8.34
C GLN A 392 -31.06 1.51 9.01
N PHE A 393 -29.84 2.06 8.99
CA PHE A 393 -28.67 1.39 9.53
C PHE A 393 -28.47 1.72 11.01
N ALA A 394 -27.97 0.73 11.77
CA ALA A 394 -27.69 0.90 13.17
C ALA A 394 -26.65 1.99 13.42
N LYS A 395 -26.92 2.82 14.43
CA LYS A 395 -25.89 3.75 14.93
C LYS A 395 -24.80 2.97 15.65
N ALA A 396 -23.57 3.39 15.50
CA ALA A 396 -22.49 2.99 16.39
C ALA A 396 -22.85 3.51 17.79
N ILE A 397 -23.07 2.58 18.73
CA ILE A 397 -23.48 2.93 20.10
C ILE A 397 -22.27 3.57 20.80
N LYS A 398 -22.50 4.76 21.32
CA LYS A 398 -21.53 5.50 22.12
C LYS A 398 -21.93 5.41 23.57
N ASN A 399 -21.29 4.53 24.32
CA ASN A 399 -21.49 4.43 25.80
C ASN A 399 -20.55 5.36 26.57
N GLY A 400 -19.97 6.36 25.90
CA GLY A 400 -19.07 7.32 26.52
C GLY A 400 -17.62 6.85 26.69
N THR A 401 -17.28 5.63 26.26
CA THR A 401 -15.91 5.12 26.27
C THR A 401 -15.38 4.88 24.88
N VAL A 402 -14.07 5.00 24.73
CA VAL A 402 -13.33 4.77 23.47
C VAL A 402 -13.55 3.38 22.88
N LYS A 403 -13.96 2.41 23.69
CA LYS A 403 -14.18 1.03 23.27
C LYS A 403 -15.51 0.81 22.54
N ASP A 404 -16.38 1.79 22.53
CA ASP A 404 -17.77 1.66 22.10
C ASP A 404 -18.03 2.29 20.70
N TYR A 405 -16.97 2.66 19.99
CA TYR A 405 -17.05 3.15 18.60
C TYR A 405 -16.92 2.04 17.58
#